data_05fbe3dc88ff864bb8a18280ddee5e36
#
_entry.id   05fbe3dc88ff864bb8a18280ddee5e36
#
_cell.length_a   1.000
_cell.length_b   1.000
_cell.length_c   1.000
_cell.angle_alpha   90.00
_cell.angle_beta   90.00
_cell.angle_gamma   90.00
#
_symmetry.space_group_name_H-M   'P 1'
#
loop_
_entity.id
_entity.type
_entity.pdbx_description
1 polymer ?
#
loop_
_entity_poly.entity_id
_entity_poly.type
_entity_poly.pdbx_seq_one_letter_code
_entity_poly.pdbx_strand_id
1 'polypeptide(L)'
;MEITKKNVVTITTSEKKAYERFSDILEEMEVEDIGMLLEAIYYGENSFSDGIAKFNIKYVASPLPCDSDCIYISETEREALKKFWELDGNYFDIEDLNMVLDAFVEGDSNYRDSLCRFKIKYEG
;
A
#
# COMPACT_ATOMS: atom_id res chain seq x y z
N MET A 1 2.72 6.02 8.56
CA MET A 1 1.40 6.68 8.44
C MET A 1 0.77 6.83 9.80
N GLU A 2 0.22 7.97 10.08
CA GLU A 2 -0.40 8.27 11.37
C GLU A 2 -1.79 8.86 11.12
N ILE A 3 -2.76 8.46 11.93
CA ILE A 3 -4.13 8.95 11.81
C ILE A 3 -4.46 9.73 13.07
N THR A 4 -4.86 10.99 12.89
CA THR A 4 -5.22 11.85 14.00
C THR A 4 -6.71 12.11 14.00
N LYS A 5 -7.17 12.89 14.98
CA LYS A 5 -8.56 13.26 15.09
C LYS A 5 -9.03 14.01 13.83
N LYS A 6 -10.33 13.96 13.57
CA LYS A 6 -10.97 14.68 12.47
C LYS A 6 -10.48 14.27 11.10
N ASN A 7 -10.18 12.98 10.97
CA ASN A 7 -9.90 12.42 9.66
C ASN A 7 -8.72 13.09 8.95
N VAL A 8 -7.59 13.13 9.64
CA VAL A 8 -6.33 13.56 9.04
C VAL A 8 -5.37 12.38 9.05
N VAL A 9 -4.84 12.07 7.89
CA VAL A 9 -3.84 11.01 7.73
C VAL A 9 -2.50 11.67 7.45
N THR A 10 -1.49 11.35 8.24
CA THR A 10 -0.14 11.87 8.06
C THR A 10 0.76 10.77 7.51
N ILE A 11 1.43 11.04 6.41
CA ILE A 11 2.27 10.09 5.70
C ILE A 11 3.70 10.62 5.68
N THR A 12 4.66 9.82 6.11
CA THR A 12 6.07 10.21 6.03
C THR A 12 6.59 10.02 4.62
N THR A 13 7.74 10.65 4.33
CA THR A 13 8.37 10.52 3.02
C THR A 13 8.71 9.06 2.71
N SER A 14 9.19 8.31 3.69
CA SER A 14 9.53 6.90 3.48
C SER A 14 8.28 6.06 3.22
N GLU A 15 7.18 6.37 3.89
CA GLU A 15 5.92 5.67 3.64
C GLU A 15 5.39 5.97 2.25
N LYS A 16 5.49 7.23 1.81
CA LYS A 16 5.05 7.60 0.46
C LYS A 16 5.85 6.84 -0.60
N LYS A 17 7.16 6.72 -0.42
CA LYS A 17 8.00 5.95 -1.34
C LYS A 17 7.59 4.48 -1.38
N ALA A 18 7.22 3.91 -0.24
CA ALA A 18 6.74 2.54 -0.18
C ALA A 18 5.45 2.37 -0.99
N TYR A 19 4.54 3.33 -0.88
CA TYR A 19 3.28 3.29 -1.63
C TYR A 19 3.51 3.46 -3.12
N GLU A 20 4.43 4.35 -3.52
CA GLU A 20 4.79 4.52 -4.93
C GLU A 20 5.33 3.21 -5.50
N ARG A 21 6.22 2.56 -4.77
CA ARG A 21 6.79 1.29 -5.21
C ARG A 21 5.73 0.19 -5.27
N PHE A 22 4.82 0.15 -4.30
CA PHE A 22 3.74 -0.82 -4.30
C PHE A 22 2.84 -0.65 -5.54
N SER A 23 2.55 0.59 -5.89
CA SER A 23 1.78 0.88 -7.10
C SER A 23 2.51 0.37 -8.35
N ASP A 24 3.83 0.56 -8.42
CA ASP A 24 4.63 0.04 -9.54
C ASP A 24 4.60 -1.48 -9.59
N ILE A 25 4.66 -2.14 -8.45
CA ILE A 25 4.59 -3.60 -8.37
C ILE A 25 3.25 -4.10 -8.92
N LEU A 26 2.15 -3.43 -8.58
CA LEU A 26 0.84 -3.81 -9.08
C LEU A 26 0.81 -3.78 -10.61
N GLU A 27 1.40 -2.75 -11.21
CA GLU A 27 1.45 -2.63 -12.65
C GLU A 27 2.38 -3.67 -13.29
N GLU A 28 3.60 -3.80 -12.78
CA GLU A 28 4.61 -4.70 -13.36
C GLU A 28 4.21 -6.17 -13.26
N MET A 29 3.62 -6.55 -12.14
CA MET A 29 3.25 -7.94 -11.91
C MET A 29 1.81 -8.24 -12.31
N GLU A 30 1.13 -7.27 -12.91
CA GLU A 30 -0.25 -7.42 -13.39
C GLU A 30 -1.22 -7.88 -12.30
N VAL A 31 -1.08 -7.30 -11.11
CA VAL A 31 -1.97 -7.60 -9.99
C VAL A 31 -3.21 -6.73 -10.08
N GLU A 32 -4.36 -7.34 -10.21
CA GLU A 32 -5.63 -6.63 -10.30
C GLU A 32 -6.28 -6.43 -8.93
N ASP A 33 -6.08 -7.39 -8.03
CA ASP A 33 -6.68 -7.31 -6.69
C ASP A 33 -5.66 -6.83 -5.67
N ILE A 34 -5.67 -5.51 -5.45
CA ILE A 34 -4.77 -4.88 -4.49
C ILE A 34 -4.97 -5.40 -3.07
N GLY A 35 -6.22 -5.66 -2.70
CA GLY A 35 -6.53 -6.16 -1.36
C GLY A 35 -5.89 -7.50 -1.07
N MET A 36 -5.90 -8.41 -2.03
CA MET A 36 -5.29 -9.73 -1.86
C MET A 36 -3.78 -9.63 -1.68
N LEU A 37 -3.13 -8.78 -2.46
CA LEU A 37 -1.67 -8.63 -2.33
C LEU A 37 -1.31 -7.95 -1.01
N LEU A 38 -2.05 -6.92 -0.59
CA LEU A 38 -1.84 -6.29 0.70
C LEU A 38 -1.98 -7.29 1.84
N GLU A 39 -3.01 -8.14 1.76
CA GLU A 39 -3.25 -9.15 2.78
C GLU A 39 -2.10 -10.16 2.84
N ALA A 40 -1.62 -10.59 1.69
CA ALA A 40 -0.49 -11.52 1.63
C ALA A 40 0.75 -10.93 2.30
N ILE A 41 1.05 -9.66 2.02
CA ILE A 41 2.19 -8.98 2.62
C ILE A 41 1.96 -8.76 4.12
N TYR A 42 0.73 -8.42 4.51
CA TYR A 42 0.39 -8.20 5.91
C TYR A 42 0.66 -9.45 6.75
N TYR A 43 0.29 -10.61 6.23
CA TYR A 43 0.48 -11.88 6.94
C TYR A 43 1.85 -12.51 6.71
N GLY A 44 2.70 -11.88 5.93
CA GLY A 44 4.06 -12.38 5.69
C GLY A 44 4.11 -13.63 4.82
N GLU A 45 3.20 -13.76 3.89
CA GLU A 45 3.19 -14.90 2.98
C GLU A 45 4.36 -14.84 2.01
N ASN A 46 4.84 -16.01 1.59
CA ASN A 46 6.02 -16.12 0.72
C ASN A 46 5.70 -16.25 -0.75
N SER A 47 4.43 -16.31 -1.09
CA SER A 47 4.00 -16.41 -2.48
C SER A 47 2.63 -15.78 -2.66
N PHE A 48 2.38 -15.34 -3.89
CA PHE A 48 1.10 -14.76 -4.25
C PHE A 48 0.61 -15.45 -5.51
N SER A 49 -0.67 -15.78 -5.56
CA SER A 49 -1.30 -16.37 -6.74
C SER A 49 -2.71 -15.83 -6.88
N ASP A 50 -2.95 -15.20 -8.01
CA ASP A 50 -4.25 -14.67 -8.40
C ASP A 50 -4.37 -15.00 -9.88
N GLY A 51 -5.38 -15.68 -10.30
CA GLY A 51 -5.62 -16.06 -11.68
C GLY A 51 -4.51 -15.82 -12.71
N ILE A 52 -4.12 -14.57 -12.89
CA ILE A 52 -3.12 -14.16 -13.85
C ILE A 52 -1.74 -14.01 -13.22
N ALA A 53 -1.67 -13.39 -12.05
CA ALA A 53 -0.41 -13.05 -11.39
C ALA A 53 0.04 -14.16 -10.45
N LYS A 54 1.26 -14.64 -10.63
CA LYS A 54 1.89 -15.64 -9.76
C LYS A 54 3.34 -15.29 -9.55
N PHE A 55 3.76 -15.14 -8.29
CA PHE A 55 5.15 -14.81 -7.99
C PHE A 55 5.45 -15.12 -6.52
N ASN A 56 6.74 -15.12 -6.21
CA ASN A 56 7.20 -15.28 -4.84
C ASN A 56 7.36 -13.92 -4.18
N ILE A 57 7.24 -13.90 -2.86
CA ILE A 57 7.44 -12.69 -2.07
C ILE A 57 8.59 -12.96 -1.11
N LYS A 58 9.60 -12.09 -1.14
CA LYS A 58 10.74 -12.18 -0.21
C LYS A 58 10.84 -10.89 0.58
N TYR A 59 11.08 -11.03 1.87
CA TYR A 59 11.24 -9.90 2.77
C TYR A 59 12.70 -9.67 3.03
N VAL A 60 13.17 -8.46 2.77
CA VAL A 60 14.60 -8.14 2.75
C VAL A 60 14.88 -6.91 3.61
N ALA A 61 16.16 -6.66 3.89
CA ALA A 61 16.54 -5.52 4.72
C ALA A 61 16.43 -4.18 3.99
N SER A 62 16.71 -4.17 2.70
CA SER A 62 16.68 -2.95 1.88
C SER A 62 15.89 -3.19 0.61
N PRO A 63 15.23 -2.17 0.05
CA PRO A 63 14.45 -2.33 -1.18
C PRO A 63 15.31 -2.85 -2.33
N LEU A 64 14.78 -3.83 -3.06
CA LEU A 64 15.43 -4.40 -4.24
C LEU A 64 14.47 -4.37 -5.42
N PRO A 65 14.98 -4.27 -6.66
CA PRO A 65 14.15 -4.34 -7.85
C PRO A 65 13.44 -5.69 -7.94
N CYS A 66 12.23 -5.69 -8.47
CA CYS A 66 11.47 -6.92 -8.64
C CYS A 66 11.96 -7.71 -9.86
N ASP A 67 11.89 -9.04 -9.75
CA ASP A 67 12.13 -9.95 -10.87
C ASP A 67 10.79 -10.32 -11.48
N SER A 68 10.82 -11.02 -12.60
CA SER A 68 9.61 -11.52 -13.23
C SER A 68 8.85 -12.53 -12.37
N ASP A 69 9.55 -13.23 -11.48
CA ASP A 69 8.98 -14.28 -10.64
C ASP A 69 8.97 -13.96 -9.15
N CYS A 70 9.49 -12.81 -8.76
CA CYS A 70 9.66 -12.50 -7.34
C CYS A 70 9.62 -11.01 -7.08
N ILE A 71 8.91 -10.62 -6.04
CA ILE A 71 8.99 -9.25 -5.53
C ILE A 71 9.77 -9.28 -4.21
N TYR A 72 10.46 -8.18 -3.93
CA TYR A 72 11.26 -8.01 -2.73
C TYR A 72 10.69 -6.86 -1.94
N ILE A 73 10.28 -7.13 -0.70
CA ILE A 73 9.65 -6.13 0.17
C ILE A 73 10.57 -5.89 1.36
N SER A 74 11.01 -4.65 1.54
CA SER A 74 11.83 -4.32 2.72
C SER A 74 10.95 -4.21 3.96
N GLU A 75 11.57 -4.26 5.13
CA GLU A 75 10.84 -4.13 6.40
C GLU A 75 10.12 -2.79 6.49
N THR A 76 10.77 -1.72 6.06
CA THR A 76 10.15 -0.39 6.07
C THR A 76 8.93 -0.35 5.18
N GLU A 77 9.04 -0.94 4.00
CA GLU A 77 7.92 -1.02 3.07
C GLU A 77 6.78 -1.87 3.63
N ARG A 78 7.13 -3.00 4.24
CA ARG A 78 6.12 -3.87 4.84
C ARG A 78 5.36 -3.16 5.95
N GLU A 79 6.07 -2.42 6.81
CA GLU A 79 5.42 -1.68 7.88
C GLU A 79 4.45 -0.62 7.34
N ALA A 80 4.85 0.09 6.29
CA ALA A 80 4.00 1.08 5.66
C ALA A 80 2.75 0.42 5.05
N LEU A 81 2.92 -0.71 4.40
CA LEU A 81 1.81 -1.44 3.78
C LEU A 81 0.87 -2.05 4.82
N LYS A 82 1.40 -2.48 5.97
CA LYS A 82 0.57 -2.97 7.07
C LYS A 82 -0.33 -1.86 7.61
N LYS A 83 0.20 -0.66 7.75
CA LYS A 83 -0.60 0.48 8.20
C LYS A 83 -1.67 0.84 7.17
N PHE A 84 -1.33 0.75 5.90
CA PHE A 84 -2.29 0.99 4.83
C PHE A 84 -3.43 -0.02 4.88
N TRP A 85 -3.10 -1.29 5.06
CA TRP A 85 -4.12 -2.34 5.20
C TRP A 85 -5.05 -2.07 6.38
N GLU A 86 -4.51 -1.60 7.50
CA GLU A 86 -5.27 -1.32 8.71
C GLU A 86 -6.23 -0.13 8.59
N LEU A 87 -6.05 0.72 7.58
CA LEU A 87 -6.99 1.82 7.32
C LEU A 87 -8.37 1.29 6.97
N ASP A 88 -8.42 0.20 6.23
CA ASP A 88 -9.68 -0.35 5.77
C ASP A 88 -10.46 -0.97 6.93
N GLY A 89 -11.64 -0.42 7.16
CA GLY A 89 -12.54 -0.94 8.17
C GLY A 89 -12.21 -0.60 9.62
N ASN A 90 -11.02 -0.09 9.90
CA ASN A 90 -10.64 0.25 11.29
C ASN A 90 -10.81 1.72 11.62
N TYR A 91 -10.48 2.60 10.68
CA TYR A 91 -10.52 4.05 10.91
C TYR A 91 -11.45 4.76 9.96
N PHE A 92 -11.54 4.26 8.74
CA PHE A 92 -12.39 4.84 7.69
C PHE A 92 -13.12 3.73 6.95
N ASP A 93 -14.26 4.05 6.41
CA ASP A 93 -14.97 3.13 5.51
C ASP A 93 -14.37 3.28 4.11
N ILE A 94 -13.27 2.61 3.88
CA ILE A 94 -12.57 2.67 2.59
C ILE A 94 -12.96 1.46 1.76
N GLU A 95 -13.73 1.69 0.73
CA GLU A 95 -14.17 0.61 -0.16
C GLU A 95 -13.22 0.42 -1.34
N ASP A 96 -12.51 1.47 -1.72
CA ASP A 96 -11.63 1.40 -2.88
C ASP A 96 -10.19 1.75 -2.49
N LEU A 97 -9.42 0.71 -2.18
CA LEU A 97 -8.02 0.87 -1.81
C LEU A 97 -7.17 1.42 -2.96
N ASN A 98 -7.55 1.13 -4.21
CA ASN A 98 -6.83 1.65 -5.37
C ASN A 98 -6.90 3.18 -5.44
N MET A 99 -8.07 3.75 -5.18
CA MET A 99 -8.23 5.19 -5.20
C MET A 99 -7.43 5.86 -4.09
N VAL A 100 -7.40 5.25 -2.91
CA VAL A 100 -6.62 5.79 -1.79
C VAL A 100 -5.12 5.70 -2.09
N LEU A 101 -4.68 4.58 -2.64
CA LEU A 101 -3.28 4.42 -3.01
C LEU A 101 -2.87 5.45 -4.05
N ASP A 102 -3.70 5.67 -5.06
CA ASP A 102 -3.42 6.68 -6.09
C ASP A 102 -3.31 8.07 -5.48
N ALA A 103 -4.18 8.42 -4.54
CA ALA A 103 -4.12 9.72 -3.87
C ALA A 103 -2.79 9.89 -3.14
N PHE A 104 -2.32 8.86 -2.45
CA PHE A 104 -1.04 8.90 -1.73
C PHE A 104 0.14 9.02 -2.69
N VAL A 105 0.12 8.26 -3.78
CA VAL A 105 1.19 8.26 -4.77
C VAL A 105 1.29 9.59 -5.48
N GLU A 106 0.16 10.18 -5.82
CA GLU A 106 0.12 11.47 -6.51
C GLU A 106 0.36 12.67 -5.61
N GLY A 107 0.38 12.44 -4.29
CA GLY A 107 0.62 13.53 -3.35
C GLY A 107 -0.59 14.43 -3.13
N ASP A 108 -1.78 13.87 -3.26
CA ASP A 108 -3.00 14.63 -3.03
C ASP A 108 -3.10 15.05 -1.56
N SER A 109 -3.66 16.22 -1.31
CA SER A 109 -3.83 16.71 0.07
C SER A 109 -5.19 16.33 0.65
N ASN A 110 -6.07 15.75 -0.15
CA ASN A 110 -7.39 15.33 0.29
C ASN A 110 -7.78 14.03 -0.41
N TYR A 111 -8.50 13.21 0.31
CA TYR A 111 -9.18 12.08 -0.28
C TYR A 111 -10.68 12.25 -0.09
N ARG A 112 -11.44 11.97 -1.14
CA ARG A 112 -12.88 12.14 -1.09
C ARG A 112 -13.57 11.07 -1.92
N ASP A 113 -14.39 10.32 -1.23
CA ASP A 113 -15.22 9.28 -1.82
C ASP A 113 -16.63 9.50 -1.22
N SER A 114 -17.64 8.95 -1.80
CA SER A 114 -19.02 9.16 -1.34
C SER A 114 -19.20 8.84 0.14
N LEU A 115 -18.44 7.90 0.69
CA LEU A 115 -18.58 7.46 2.08
C LEU A 115 -17.44 7.92 2.99
N CYS A 116 -16.31 8.30 2.43
CA CYS A 116 -15.11 8.56 3.20
C CYS A 116 -14.40 9.83 2.75
N ARG A 117 -14.04 10.67 3.71
CA ARG A 117 -13.33 11.93 3.42
C ARG A 117 -12.27 12.15 4.48
N PHE A 118 -11.05 12.45 4.05
CA PHE A 118 -10.00 12.81 4.98
C PHE A 118 -8.95 13.68 4.29
N LYS A 119 -8.19 14.39 5.12
CA LYS A 119 -7.06 15.19 4.64
C LYS A 119 -5.79 14.38 4.73
N ILE A 120 -4.87 14.63 3.83
CA ILE A 120 -3.60 13.92 3.76
C ILE A 120 -2.47 14.94 3.95
N LYS A 121 -1.60 14.68 4.93
CA LYS A 121 -0.42 15.48 5.17
C LYS A 121 0.82 14.65 4.94
N TYR A 122 1.84 15.26 4.36
CA TYR A 122 3.11 14.58 4.10
C TYR A 122 4.20 15.22 4.96
N GLU A 123 4.90 14.40 5.73
CA GLU A 123 5.99 14.85 6.58
C GLU A 123 7.28 14.11 6.24
N GLY A 124 8.36 14.87 6.17
CA GLY A 124 9.66 14.35 5.77
C GLY A 124 10.45 13.58 6.85
#